data_12245a55c6e3b99b679d7f3c03d740b4
#
_entry.id   12245a55c6e3b99b679d7f3c03d740b4
#
_cell.length_a   1.000
_cell.length_b   1.000
_cell.length_c   1.000
_cell.angle_alpha   90.00
_cell.angle_beta   90.00
_cell.angle_gamma   90.00
#
_symmetry.space_group_name_H-M   'P 1'
#
loop_
_entity.id
_entity.type
_entity.pdbx_description
1 polymer ?
#
loop_
_entity_poly.entity_id
_entity_poly.type
_entity_poly.pdbx_seq_one_letter_code
_entity_poly.pdbx_strand_id
1 'polypeptide(L)'
;MVGTSPWLGSATTTVATQIIPIALIFSNGVTLDGTTKVGSTVASPLFQPFASQTGFTQYGDAVSRASFYSIVQQASPNWHVLLSQPAVFPTHNITVPAEEGFEFTGSASGAPIGLVNSDWFSHELRNLLAGLNLDPHTLPIFLTHNSFLFAGSPQDCCVIGFHSALASPGPGGSQNVNTFIWASYSDHGIFGKAIEDVTALSHEVAEWYHDPLTRNLVPAWPQPGSSACFSNILEVGDALENFRDLSFVVNMGEVQYHPQDVALFSWFARQWPSMGLKGRYSYRGSKLARPAPTC
;
A
#
# COMPACT_ATOMS: atom_id res chain seq x y z
N MET A 1 7.52 3.47 -12.16
CA MET A 1 6.67 2.26 -12.08
C MET A 1 7.54 1.02 -11.95
N VAL A 2 7.02 -0.02 -11.36
CA VAL A 2 7.67 -1.33 -11.24
C VAL A 2 7.47 -2.15 -12.52
N GLY A 3 8.44 -3.01 -12.84
CA GLY A 3 8.39 -3.89 -14.00
C GLY A 3 8.73 -3.23 -15.33
N THR A 4 8.50 -3.98 -16.41
CA THR A 4 8.73 -3.51 -17.77
C THR A 4 7.66 -2.52 -18.20
N SER A 5 8.03 -1.47 -18.91
CA SER A 5 7.09 -0.47 -19.42
C SER A 5 6.03 -1.12 -20.32
N PRO A 6 4.71 -0.82 -20.10
CA PRO A 6 3.64 -1.38 -20.96
C PRO A 6 3.75 -0.94 -22.43
N TRP A 7 4.44 0.16 -22.73
CA TRP A 7 4.70 0.61 -24.11
C TRP A 7 5.70 -0.25 -24.86
N LEU A 8 6.46 -1.12 -24.16
CA LEU A 8 7.41 -2.04 -24.80
C LEU A 8 6.77 -3.37 -25.21
N GLY A 9 5.48 -3.54 -24.98
CA GLY A 9 4.73 -4.74 -25.37
C GLY A 9 4.55 -5.75 -24.24
N SER A 10 4.35 -7.00 -24.62
CA SER A 10 4.11 -8.10 -23.68
C SER A 10 5.32 -8.38 -22.81
N ALA A 11 5.12 -8.44 -21.51
CA ALA A 11 6.13 -8.84 -20.53
C ALA A 11 5.44 -9.28 -19.24
N THR A 12 6.01 -10.25 -18.54
CA THR A 12 5.63 -10.59 -17.16
C THR A 12 6.82 -10.35 -16.26
N THR A 13 6.68 -9.42 -15.32
CA THR A 13 7.63 -9.19 -14.25
C THR A 13 7.09 -9.80 -12.97
N THR A 14 7.85 -10.67 -12.32
CA THR A 14 7.52 -11.16 -10.99
C THR A 14 8.52 -10.59 -10.00
N VAL A 15 8.03 -9.83 -9.02
CA VAL A 15 8.85 -9.26 -7.96
C VAL A 15 8.92 -10.23 -6.81
N ALA A 16 10.12 -10.60 -6.41
CA ALA A 16 10.34 -11.39 -5.20
C ALA A 16 9.89 -10.58 -3.98
N THR A 17 9.04 -11.18 -3.14
CA THR A 17 8.39 -10.48 -2.03
C THR A 17 8.71 -11.16 -0.70
N GLN A 18 8.83 -10.38 0.35
CA GLN A 18 9.12 -10.83 1.69
C GLN A 18 8.11 -10.21 2.66
N ILE A 19 7.57 -10.99 3.59
CA ILE A 19 6.79 -10.47 4.73
C ILE A 19 7.64 -10.57 5.98
N ILE A 20 7.81 -9.45 6.64
CA ILE A 20 8.56 -9.28 7.88
C ILE A 20 7.55 -8.88 8.96
N PRO A 21 7.02 -9.87 9.74
CA PRO A 21 6.07 -9.56 10.79
C PRO A 21 6.74 -8.80 11.92
N ILE A 22 6.05 -7.79 12.45
CA ILE A 22 6.50 -7.02 13.62
C ILE A 22 5.51 -7.24 14.77
N ALA A 23 6.04 -7.58 15.93
CA ALA A 23 5.31 -7.57 17.19
C ALA A 23 5.71 -6.33 18.00
N LEU A 24 4.76 -5.43 18.22
CA LEU A 24 4.95 -4.24 19.05
C LEU A 24 4.58 -4.57 20.48
N ILE A 25 5.54 -4.40 21.39
CA ILE A 25 5.40 -4.69 22.83
C ILE A 25 5.30 -3.36 23.57
N PHE A 26 4.13 -3.06 24.10
CA PHE A 26 3.85 -1.80 24.81
C PHE A 26 4.21 -1.87 26.28
N SER A 27 4.42 -0.71 26.92
CA SER A 27 4.84 -0.59 28.32
C SER A 27 3.88 -1.19 29.34
N ASN A 28 2.59 -1.36 28.98
CA ASN A 28 1.58 -2.03 29.79
C ASN A 28 1.61 -3.58 29.65
N GLY A 29 2.54 -4.13 28.86
CA GLY A 29 2.71 -5.58 28.63
C GLY A 29 1.85 -6.14 27.50
N VAL A 30 1.00 -5.34 26.85
CA VAL A 30 0.23 -5.76 25.67
C VAL A 30 1.17 -5.88 24.47
N THR A 31 0.98 -6.94 23.71
CA THR A 31 1.71 -7.17 22.44
C THR A 31 0.72 -7.21 21.29
N LEU A 32 0.95 -6.38 20.26
CA LEU A 32 0.24 -6.43 19.00
C LEU A 32 1.14 -7.10 17.96
N ASP A 33 0.81 -8.35 17.60
CA ASP A 33 1.67 -9.23 16.82
C ASP A 33 1.17 -9.38 15.38
N GLY A 34 1.91 -8.80 14.43
CA GLY A 34 1.66 -8.93 13.00
C GLY A 34 1.75 -10.35 12.45
N THR A 35 2.45 -11.27 13.16
CA THR A 35 2.55 -12.67 12.75
C THR A 35 1.18 -13.34 12.65
N THR A 36 0.26 -12.94 13.52
CA THR A 36 -1.11 -13.47 13.56
C THR A 36 -1.91 -13.20 12.29
N LYS A 37 -1.46 -12.23 11.47
CA LYS A 37 -2.14 -11.78 10.25
C LYS A 37 -1.43 -12.19 8.96
N VAL A 38 -0.24 -12.79 9.04
CA VAL A 38 0.52 -13.25 7.87
C VAL A 38 -0.29 -14.19 6.99
N GLY A 39 -0.93 -15.20 7.57
CA GLY A 39 -1.73 -16.18 6.82
C GLY A 39 -2.86 -15.51 6.02
N SER A 40 -3.61 -14.62 6.65
CA SER A 40 -4.68 -13.86 6.00
C SER A 40 -4.13 -12.92 4.91
N THR A 41 -3.01 -12.26 5.17
CA THR A 41 -2.36 -11.37 4.19
C THR A 41 -1.92 -12.15 2.95
N VAL A 42 -1.28 -13.31 3.12
CA VAL A 42 -0.81 -14.17 2.01
C VAL A 42 -1.97 -14.78 1.22
N ALA A 43 -3.10 -15.07 1.86
CA ALA A 43 -4.30 -15.57 1.21
C ALA A 43 -5.14 -14.48 0.51
N SER A 44 -4.78 -13.22 0.67
CA SER A 44 -5.53 -12.07 0.14
C SER A 44 -5.33 -11.87 -1.37
N PRO A 45 -6.15 -11.03 -2.02
CA PRO A 45 -6.01 -10.70 -3.43
C PRO A 45 -4.71 -9.95 -3.78
N LEU A 46 -3.91 -9.57 -2.80
CA LEU A 46 -2.58 -8.99 -3.03
C LEU A 46 -1.60 -10.03 -3.57
N PHE A 47 -1.69 -11.27 -3.10
CA PHE A 47 -0.79 -12.38 -3.47
C PHE A 47 -1.49 -13.50 -4.22
N GLN A 48 -2.81 -13.60 -4.12
CA GLN A 48 -3.59 -14.61 -4.82
C GLN A 48 -4.39 -13.98 -5.97
N PRO A 49 -4.48 -14.63 -7.15
CA PRO A 49 -5.27 -14.12 -8.24
C PRO A 49 -6.77 -14.21 -7.93
N PHE A 50 -7.51 -13.19 -8.35
CA PHE A 50 -8.97 -13.14 -8.25
C PHE A 50 -9.59 -12.65 -9.56
N ALA A 51 -10.89 -12.82 -9.73
CA ALA A 51 -11.64 -12.32 -10.87
C ALA A 51 -11.75 -10.79 -10.82
N SER A 52 -10.75 -10.10 -11.38
CA SER A 52 -10.66 -8.65 -11.44
C SER A 52 -11.35 -8.07 -12.68
N GLN A 53 -11.44 -6.75 -12.76
CA GLN A 53 -11.99 -6.08 -13.95
C GLN A 53 -11.04 -6.13 -15.18
N THR A 54 -9.78 -6.48 -14.99
CA THR A 54 -8.75 -6.57 -16.04
C THR A 54 -8.29 -8.00 -16.29
N GLY A 55 -8.98 -9.00 -15.72
CA GLY A 55 -8.69 -10.42 -15.88
C GLY A 55 -8.52 -11.14 -14.55
N PHE A 56 -8.16 -12.41 -14.58
CA PHE A 56 -7.87 -13.21 -13.39
C PHE A 56 -6.42 -12.98 -12.98
N THR A 57 -6.19 -12.14 -11.98
CA THR A 57 -4.85 -11.71 -11.57
C THR A 57 -4.84 -11.13 -10.15
N GLN A 58 -3.65 -10.77 -9.64
CA GLN A 58 -3.47 -10.11 -8.35
C GLN A 58 -3.93 -8.65 -8.37
N TYR A 59 -4.23 -8.09 -7.19
CA TYR A 59 -4.75 -6.73 -7.05
C TYR A 59 -3.84 -5.66 -7.67
N GLY A 60 -2.55 -5.63 -7.32
CA GLY A 60 -1.61 -4.63 -7.84
C GLY A 60 -1.48 -4.67 -9.36
N ASP A 61 -1.42 -5.87 -9.95
CA ASP A 61 -1.44 -6.06 -11.39
C ASP A 61 -2.76 -5.59 -12.02
N ALA A 62 -3.89 -5.91 -11.39
CA ALA A 62 -5.21 -5.49 -11.87
C ALA A 62 -5.33 -3.96 -11.95
N VAL A 63 -4.85 -3.25 -10.94
CA VAL A 63 -4.82 -1.77 -10.89
C VAL A 63 -3.89 -1.19 -11.94
N SER A 64 -2.67 -1.74 -12.06
CA SER A 64 -1.69 -1.28 -13.06
C SER A 64 -2.21 -1.50 -14.48
N ARG A 65 -2.80 -2.66 -14.76
CA ARG A 65 -3.45 -2.93 -16.06
C ARG A 65 -4.64 -2.01 -16.33
N ALA A 66 -5.37 -1.61 -15.28
CA ALA A 66 -6.44 -0.63 -15.41
C ALA A 66 -5.92 0.77 -15.74
N SER A 67 -4.79 1.19 -15.14
CA SER A 67 -4.16 2.47 -15.44
C SER A 67 -3.68 2.57 -16.89
N PHE A 68 -3.13 1.48 -17.46
CA PHE A 68 -2.59 1.42 -18.81
C PHE A 68 -3.48 0.65 -19.80
N TYR A 69 -4.78 0.58 -19.52
CA TYR A 69 -5.71 -0.32 -20.21
C TYR A 69 -5.71 -0.19 -21.72
N SER A 70 -5.74 1.05 -22.24
CA SER A 70 -5.73 1.29 -23.70
C SER A 70 -4.47 0.75 -24.40
N ILE A 71 -3.37 0.64 -23.67
CA ILE A 71 -2.08 0.15 -24.19
C ILE A 71 -2.01 -1.37 -24.07
N VAL A 72 -2.22 -1.91 -22.86
CA VAL A 72 -2.09 -3.35 -22.59
C VAL A 72 -3.17 -4.19 -23.25
N GLN A 73 -4.34 -3.61 -23.54
CA GLN A 73 -5.41 -4.27 -24.31
C GLN A 73 -5.03 -4.47 -25.78
N GLN A 74 -4.28 -3.54 -26.37
CA GLN A 74 -3.94 -3.55 -27.80
C GLN A 74 -2.68 -4.35 -28.11
N ALA A 75 -1.74 -4.40 -27.17
CA ALA A 75 -0.38 -4.94 -27.40
C ALA A 75 -0.27 -6.46 -27.30
N SER A 76 -1.39 -7.23 -27.36
CA SER A 76 -1.41 -8.64 -26.98
C SER A 76 -1.34 -8.87 -25.46
N PRO A 77 -2.00 -9.87 -24.91
CA PRO A 77 -2.62 -9.85 -23.60
C PRO A 77 -1.70 -10.12 -22.41
N ASN A 78 -0.42 -10.16 -22.52
CA ASN A 78 0.47 -10.72 -21.49
C ASN A 78 1.44 -9.70 -20.87
N TRP A 79 0.99 -8.47 -20.61
CA TRP A 79 1.74 -7.57 -19.78
C TRP A 79 1.23 -7.71 -18.34
N HIS A 80 2.11 -8.12 -17.43
CA HIS A 80 1.81 -8.33 -16.02
C HIS A 80 2.95 -7.86 -15.12
N VAL A 81 2.61 -7.36 -13.94
CA VAL A 81 3.52 -7.18 -12.82
C VAL A 81 2.93 -7.89 -11.62
N LEU A 82 3.57 -8.95 -11.17
CA LEU A 82 3.08 -9.84 -10.12
C LEU A 82 4.01 -9.82 -8.93
N LEU A 83 3.46 -10.00 -7.74
CA LEU A 83 4.21 -10.34 -6.54
C LEU A 83 4.38 -11.86 -6.45
N SER A 84 5.58 -12.32 -6.12
CA SER A 84 5.78 -13.75 -5.82
C SER A 84 5.01 -14.15 -4.57
N GLN A 85 4.81 -15.46 -4.39
CA GLN A 85 4.47 -15.97 -3.05
C GLN A 85 5.54 -15.47 -2.07
N PRO A 86 5.18 -14.76 -0.99
CA PRO A 86 6.17 -14.12 -0.15
C PRO A 86 6.96 -15.12 0.70
N ALA A 87 8.25 -14.88 0.85
CA ALA A 87 9.04 -15.50 1.89
C ALA A 87 8.70 -14.83 3.23
N VAL A 88 8.29 -15.62 4.22
CA VAL A 88 7.94 -15.11 5.54
C VAL A 88 9.16 -15.17 6.46
N PHE A 89 9.56 -14.03 7.00
CA PHE A 89 10.67 -13.90 7.92
C PHE A 89 10.24 -14.21 9.37
N PRO A 90 11.19 -14.52 10.27
CA PRO A 90 10.92 -14.57 11.70
C PRO A 90 10.35 -13.22 12.19
N THR A 91 9.50 -13.27 13.20
CA THR A 91 8.92 -12.08 13.81
C THR A 91 9.99 -11.20 14.46
N HIS A 92 9.95 -9.91 14.16
CA HIS A 92 10.76 -8.92 14.86
C HIS A 92 9.98 -8.29 16.00
N ASN A 93 10.52 -8.43 17.22
CA ASN A 93 9.94 -7.82 18.41
C ASN A 93 10.52 -6.42 18.58
N ILE A 94 9.66 -5.42 18.67
CA ILE A 94 10.03 -4.02 18.93
C ILE A 94 9.32 -3.58 20.21
N THR A 95 10.09 -3.24 21.23
CA THR A 95 9.55 -2.66 22.48
C THR A 95 9.31 -1.18 22.27
N VAL A 96 8.08 -0.76 22.42
CA VAL A 96 7.67 0.64 22.29
C VAL A 96 7.89 1.36 23.63
N PRO A 97 8.79 2.36 23.71
CA PRO A 97 8.95 3.19 24.91
C PRO A 97 7.64 3.93 25.22
N ALA A 98 7.38 4.16 26.50
CA ALA A 98 6.12 4.81 26.94
C ALA A 98 5.95 6.24 26.38
N GLU A 99 7.06 6.93 26.11
CA GLU A 99 7.09 8.25 25.49
C GLU A 99 6.84 8.23 23.98
N GLU A 100 7.03 7.06 23.32
CA GLU A 100 6.91 6.91 21.87
C GLU A 100 5.60 6.22 21.46
N GLY A 101 4.85 5.66 22.41
CA GLY A 101 3.58 5.05 22.07
C GLY A 101 2.88 4.37 23.23
N PHE A 102 1.63 4.05 23.00
CA PHE A 102 0.76 3.41 23.98
C PHE A 102 -0.30 2.54 23.32
N GLU A 103 -0.84 1.61 24.09
CA GLU A 103 -1.97 0.77 23.69
C GLU A 103 -3.23 1.17 24.45
N PHE A 104 -4.36 1.05 23.80
CA PHE A 104 -5.69 1.22 24.40
C PHE A 104 -6.72 0.31 23.74
N THR A 105 -7.83 0.06 24.42
CA THR A 105 -8.95 -0.70 23.82
C THR A 105 -9.86 0.25 23.05
N GLY A 106 -10.06 -0.03 21.77
CA GLY A 106 -10.95 0.74 20.89
C GLY A 106 -12.40 0.68 21.38
N SER A 107 -13.04 1.81 21.62
CA SER A 107 -14.40 1.87 22.17
C SER A 107 -15.47 1.28 21.23
N ALA A 108 -15.26 1.34 19.93
CA ALA A 108 -16.20 0.84 18.92
C ALA A 108 -15.97 -0.64 18.57
N SER A 109 -14.69 -1.05 18.43
CA SER A 109 -14.32 -2.40 18.02
C SER A 109 -14.16 -3.38 19.19
N GLY A 110 -13.84 -2.86 20.38
CA GLY A 110 -13.40 -3.67 21.51
C GLY A 110 -12.00 -4.31 21.31
N ALA A 111 -11.33 -4.02 20.18
CA ALA A 111 -10.02 -4.55 19.87
C ALA A 111 -8.90 -3.69 20.53
N PRO A 112 -7.77 -4.29 20.89
CA PRO A 112 -6.59 -3.54 21.30
C PRO A 112 -6.01 -2.77 20.09
N ILE A 113 -5.63 -1.52 20.32
CA ILE A 113 -5.11 -0.59 19.32
C ILE A 113 -3.82 0.03 19.85
N GLY A 114 -2.75 -0.03 19.08
CA GLY A 114 -1.50 0.66 19.38
C GLY A 114 -1.40 1.98 18.61
N LEU A 115 -1.01 3.04 19.29
CA LEU A 115 -0.59 4.29 18.67
C LEU A 115 0.90 4.52 18.95
N VAL A 116 1.65 4.80 17.90
CA VAL A 116 3.11 4.92 17.94
C VAL A 116 3.54 6.19 17.20
N ASN A 117 4.56 6.88 17.73
CA ASN A 117 5.17 8.05 17.10
C ASN A 117 5.76 7.67 15.72
N SER A 118 5.37 8.39 14.67
CA SER A 118 5.76 8.10 13.29
C SER A 118 7.27 8.26 13.05
N ASP A 119 7.90 9.27 13.63
CA ASP A 119 9.33 9.54 13.44
C ASP A 119 10.18 8.45 14.09
N TRP A 120 9.84 8.09 15.33
CA TRP A 120 10.50 7.01 16.04
C TRP A 120 10.32 5.67 15.31
N PHE A 121 9.11 5.31 14.96
CA PHE A 121 8.83 4.04 14.28
C PHE A 121 9.50 3.95 12.90
N SER A 122 9.50 5.04 12.14
CA SER A 122 10.22 5.11 10.86
C SER A 122 11.72 4.93 11.02
N HIS A 123 12.30 5.42 12.13
CA HIS A 123 13.70 5.18 12.47
C HIS A 123 13.97 3.70 12.76
N GLU A 124 13.12 3.06 13.58
CA GLU A 124 13.23 1.63 13.88
C GLU A 124 13.11 0.75 12.63
N LEU A 125 12.19 1.07 11.72
CA LEU A 125 12.07 0.33 10.46
C LEU A 125 13.30 0.48 9.56
N ARG A 126 13.90 1.68 9.49
CA ARG A 126 15.15 1.88 8.71
C ARG A 126 16.30 1.08 9.30
N ASN A 127 16.45 1.06 10.63
CA ASN A 127 17.45 0.27 11.31
C ASN A 127 17.25 -1.22 11.05
N LEU A 128 16.01 -1.69 11.13
CA LEU A 128 15.65 -3.07 10.85
C LEU A 128 15.97 -3.43 9.39
N LEU A 129 15.55 -2.61 8.43
CA LEU A 129 15.83 -2.82 7.01
C LEU A 129 17.33 -2.90 6.72
N ALA A 130 18.11 -2.00 7.31
CA ALA A 130 19.56 -2.00 7.15
C ALA A 130 20.22 -3.26 7.76
N GLY A 131 19.69 -3.75 8.88
CA GLY A 131 20.18 -4.96 9.55
C GLY A 131 19.86 -6.27 8.82
N LEU A 132 18.78 -6.30 8.04
CA LEU A 132 18.33 -7.50 7.33
C LEU A 132 19.17 -7.83 6.07
N ASN A 133 19.95 -6.88 5.56
CA ASN A 133 20.80 -7.05 4.37
C ASN A 133 20.07 -7.72 3.19
N LEU A 134 18.88 -7.21 2.86
CA LEU A 134 18.02 -7.76 1.82
C LEU A 134 18.54 -7.44 0.42
N ASP A 135 18.19 -8.30 -0.53
CA ASP A 135 18.43 -8.04 -1.96
C ASP A 135 17.59 -6.82 -2.39
N PRO A 136 18.19 -5.76 -2.96
CA PRO A 136 17.47 -4.56 -3.41
C PRO A 136 16.46 -4.83 -4.54
N HIS A 137 16.48 -6.01 -5.15
CA HIS A 137 15.50 -6.43 -6.16
C HIS A 137 14.26 -7.11 -5.54
N THR A 138 14.17 -7.16 -4.22
CA THR A 138 13.00 -7.70 -3.49
C THR A 138 12.14 -6.59 -2.92
N LEU A 139 10.87 -6.89 -2.65
CA LEU A 139 9.96 -6.03 -1.91
C LEU A 139 9.76 -6.57 -0.49
N PRO A 140 10.43 -6.02 0.51
CA PRO A 140 10.09 -6.27 1.90
C PRO A 140 8.83 -5.52 2.32
N ILE A 141 7.92 -6.25 2.98
CA ILE A 141 6.67 -5.75 3.55
C ILE A 141 6.74 -5.96 5.06
N PHE A 142 6.84 -4.88 5.81
CA PHE A 142 6.74 -4.89 7.26
C PHE A 142 5.27 -4.90 7.65
N LEU A 143 4.83 -5.95 8.34
CA LEU A 143 3.43 -6.15 8.70
C LEU A 143 3.23 -6.01 10.21
N THR A 144 2.42 -5.05 10.62
CA THR A 144 1.92 -4.92 12.00
C THR A 144 0.45 -5.31 12.08
N HIS A 145 -0.10 -5.37 13.28
CA HIS A 145 -1.50 -5.64 13.56
C HIS A 145 -2.07 -4.56 14.47
N ASN A 146 -3.17 -3.93 14.08
CA ASN A 146 -3.89 -2.90 14.84
C ASN A 146 -2.99 -1.80 15.42
N SER A 147 -1.91 -1.47 14.71
CA SER A 147 -0.93 -0.49 15.19
C SER A 147 -0.81 0.63 14.18
N PHE A 148 -1.03 1.86 14.61
CA PHE A 148 -1.13 3.03 13.75
C PHE A 148 -0.17 4.12 14.24
N LEU A 149 0.19 5.04 13.33
CA LEU A 149 1.14 6.07 13.68
C LEU A 149 0.45 7.43 13.83
N PHE A 150 1.01 8.23 14.73
CA PHE A 150 0.63 9.63 14.89
C PHE A 150 1.82 10.55 14.57
N ALA A 151 1.54 11.74 14.00
CA ALA A 151 2.55 12.73 13.68
C ALA A 151 2.58 13.80 14.76
N GLY A 152 3.64 13.81 15.57
CA GLY A 152 3.84 14.79 16.66
C GLY A 152 2.92 14.61 17.87
N SER A 153 1.61 14.43 17.66
CA SER A 153 0.61 14.28 18.74
C SER A 153 -0.34 13.13 18.45
N PRO A 154 -0.77 12.34 19.46
CA PRO A 154 -1.77 11.28 19.28
C PRO A 154 -3.09 11.75 18.66
N GLN A 155 -3.42 13.04 18.75
CA GLN A 155 -4.58 13.64 18.12
C GLN A 155 -4.42 13.76 16.60
N ASP A 156 -3.17 13.75 16.09
CA ASP A 156 -2.84 13.76 14.65
C ASP A 156 -2.63 12.32 14.14
N CYS A 157 -3.55 11.44 14.52
CA CYS A 157 -3.63 10.05 14.05
C CYS A 157 -4.58 10.00 12.84
N CYS A 158 -4.44 9.10 11.86
CA CYS A 158 -3.59 7.94 11.88
C CYS A 158 -2.95 7.72 10.52
N VAL A 159 -1.64 7.50 10.48
CA VAL A 159 -1.00 6.86 9.35
C VAL A 159 -1.11 5.36 9.56
N ILE A 160 -1.65 4.64 8.58
CA ILE A 160 -1.95 3.20 8.67
C ILE A 160 -1.04 2.33 7.80
N GLY A 161 -0.31 2.96 6.89
CA GLY A 161 0.71 2.38 6.02
C GLY A 161 1.58 3.47 5.42
N PHE A 162 2.70 3.10 4.84
CA PHE A 162 3.49 3.91 3.92
C PHE A 162 4.43 3.03 3.10
N HIS A 163 4.76 3.46 1.88
CA HIS A 163 5.87 2.92 1.13
C HIS A 163 7.01 3.93 1.08
N SER A 164 8.22 3.45 0.93
CA SER A 164 9.40 4.32 0.92
C SER A 164 10.58 3.66 0.23
N ALA A 165 11.65 4.43 0.05
CA ALA A 165 12.91 3.98 -0.50
C ALA A 165 14.09 4.43 0.36
N LEU A 166 15.01 3.52 0.63
CA LEU A 166 16.23 3.79 1.39
C LEU A 166 17.46 3.49 0.55
N ALA A 167 18.32 4.48 0.39
CA ALA A 167 19.62 4.29 -0.21
C ALA A 167 20.59 3.65 0.80
N SER A 168 21.33 2.63 0.37
CA SER A 168 22.37 1.97 1.15
C SER A 168 23.66 1.84 0.33
N PRO A 169 24.83 1.79 0.98
CA PRO A 169 26.07 1.54 0.26
C PRO A 169 26.04 0.18 -0.44
N GLY A 170 26.40 0.17 -1.73
CA GLY A 170 26.54 -1.03 -2.53
C GLY A 170 28.01 -1.39 -2.78
N PRO A 171 28.25 -2.56 -3.39
CA PRO A 171 29.61 -3.00 -3.74
C PRO A 171 30.33 -1.99 -4.64
N GLY A 172 31.64 -1.80 -4.40
CA GLY A 172 32.48 -0.93 -5.23
C GLY A 172 32.15 0.56 -5.18
N GLY A 173 31.43 1.04 -4.14
CA GLY A 173 31.05 2.45 -4.00
C GLY A 173 29.78 2.81 -4.75
N SER A 174 29.05 1.84 -5.31
CA SER A 174 27.70 2.04 -5.83
C SER A 174 26.70 2.33 -4.71
N GLN A 175 25.53 2.85 -5.07
CA GLN A 175 24.40 2.94 -4.15
C GLN A 175 23.34 1.90 -4.54
N ASN A 176 22.94 1.09 -3.59
CA ASN A 176 21.71 0.29 -3.70
C ASN A 176 20.54 1.12 -3.21
N VAL A 177 19.36 0.89 -3.76
CA VAL A 177 18.11 1.48 -3.29
C VAL A 177 17.15 0.34 -2.96
N ASN A 178 16.86 0.19 -1.68
CA ASN A 178 15.84 -0.74 -1.21
C ASN A 178 14.52 0.00 -1.08
N THR A 179 13.51 -0.45 -1.80
CA THR A 179 12.14 0.00 -1.59
C THR A 179 11.46 -0.92 -0.59
N PHE A 180 10.53 -0.42 0.19
CA PHE A 180 9.80 -1.21 1.18
C PHE A 180 8.41 -0.65 1.43
N ILE A 181 7.57 -1.48 2.01
CA ILE A 181 6.24 -1.13 2.48
C ILE A 181 6.15 -1.45 3.97
N TRP A 182 5.53 -0.56 4.74
CA TRP A 182 4.96 -0.88 6.03
C TRP A 182 3.44 -0.69 5.95
N ALA A 183 2.68 -1.62 6.53
CA ALA A 183 1.24 -1.48 6.68
C ALA A 183 0.75 -2.23 7.92
N SER A 184 -0.30 -1.70 8.54
CA SER A 184 -1.02 -2.37 9.61
C SER A 184 -2.21 -3.14 9.06
N TYR A 185 -2.30 -4.43 9.36
CA TYR A 185 -3.54 -5.18 9.19
C TYR A 185 -4.54 -4.72 10.25
N SER A 186 -5.68 -4.21 9.84
CA SER A 186 -6.67 -3.64 10.75
C SER A 186 -7.83 -4.61 10.98
N ASP A 187 -8.17 -4.89 12.24
CA ASP A 187 -9.36 -5.67 12.53
C ASP A 187 -10.63 -4.89 12.20
N HIS A 188 -11.69 -5.61 11.88
CA HIS A 188 -12.99 -5.04 11.57
C HIS A 188 -13.49 -4.10 12.69
N GLY A 189 -14.07 -2.96 12.29
CA GLY A 189 -14.71 -2.02 13.20
C GLY A 189 -13.80 -0.97 13.84
N ILE A 190 -12.48 -1.01 13.64
CA ILE A 190 -11.55 0.03 14.15
C ILE A 190 -11.82 1.36 13.44
N PHE A 191 -11.83 1.34 12.11
CA PHE A 191 -12.11 2.51 11.26
C PHE A 191 -13.52 2.44 10.61
N GLY A 192 -14.46 1.82 11.28
CA GLY A 192 -15.78 1.53 10.70
C GLY A 192 -15.69 0.43 9.65
N LYS A 193 -16.33 0.64 8.50
CA LYS A 193 -16.35 -0.33 7.37
C LYS A 193 -15.45 0.08 6.20
N ALA A 194 -14.74 1.20 6.34
CA ALA A 194 -13.97 1.75 5.22
C ALA A 194 -12.58 1.15 5.13
N ILE A 195 -11.96 0.87 6.27
CA ILE A 195 -10.59 0.41 6.39
C ILE A 195 -10.57 -0.80 7.31
N GLU A 196 -10.27 -1.95 6.74
CA GLU A 196 -10.13 -3.20 7.48
C GLU A 196 -9.22 -4.16 6.71
N ASP A 197 -8.79 -5.22 7.36
CA ASP A 197 -7.90 -6.28 6.83
C ASP A 197 -6.70 -5.72 6.03
N VAL A 198 -6.66 -5.92 4.72
CA VAL A 198 -5.57 -5.53 3.82
C VAL A 198 -5.75 -4.16 3.17
N THR A 199 -6.72 -3.34 3.60
CA THR A 199 -6.98 -2.04 2.97
C THR A 199 -5.70 -1.19 2.94
N ALA A 200 -5.02 -1.01 4.08
CA ALA A 200 -3.78 -0.25 4.17
C ALA A 200 -2.68 -0.83 3.26
N LEU A 201 -2.46 -2.15 3.31
CA LEU A 201 -1.43 -2.77 2.49
C LEU A 201 -1.76 -2.70 0.99
N SER A 202 -3.03 -2.77 0.61
CA SER A 202 -3.44 -2.64 -0.79
C SER A 202 -3.22 -1.23 -1.33
N HIS A 203 -3.42 -0.20 -0.50
CA HIS A 203 -3.09 1.19 -0.80
C HIS A 203 -1.59 1.30 -1.16
N GLU A 204 -0.73 0.90 -0.24
CA GLU A 204 0.73 1.02 -0.41
C GLU A 204 1.27 0.16 -1.57
N VAL A 205 0.71 -1.02 -1.78
CA VAL A 205 1.06 -1.85 -2.93
C VAL A 205 0.72 -1.15 -4.24
N ALA A 206 -0.46 -0.54 -4.35
CA ALA A 206 -0.86 0.16 -5.57
C ALA A 206 0.05 1.37 -5.84
N GLU A 207 0.40 2.14 -4.82
CA GLU A 207 1.31 3.27 -4.93
C GLU A 207 2.73 2.85 -5.29
N TRP A 208 3.27 1.85 -4.59
CA TRP A 208 4.57 1.29 -4.88
C TRP A 208 4.69 0.78 -6.34
N TYR A 209 3.65 0.19 -6.90
CA TYR A 209 3.63 -0.21 -8.31
C TYR A 209 3.83 0.97 -9.26
N HIS A 210 3.29 2.14 -8.92
CA HIS A 210 3.30 3.32 -9.77
C HIS A 210 4.46 4.28 -9.45
N ASP A 211 4.83 4.38 -8.15
CA ASP A 211 5.93 5.23 -7.67
C ASP A 211 6.78 4.56 -6.58
N PRO A 212 7.56 3.52 -6.90
CA PRO A 212 8.33 2.78 -5.90
C PRO A 212 9.38 3.61 -5.16
N LEU A 213 9.69 4.82 -5.64
CA LEU A 213 10.71 5.71 -5.06
C LEU A 213 10.11 6.97 -4.44
N THR A 214 8.79 7.11 -4.38
CA THR A 214 8.07 8.26 -3.82
C THR A 214 8.47 9.62 -4.42
N ARG A 215 8.73 9.68 -5.74
CA ARG A 215 9.24 10.89 -6.41
C ARG A 215 8.80 11.07 -7.86
N ASN A 216 7.81 10.32 -8.33
CA ASN A 216 7.25 10.51 -9.66
C ASN A 216 6.37 11.75 -9.67
N LEU A 217 6.90 12.84 -10.23
CA LEU A 217 6.18 14.10 -10.28
C LEU A 217 5.02 14.05 -11.27
N VAL A 218 3.89 14.57 -10.83
CA VAL A 218 2.68 14.81 -11.62
C VAL A 218 2.23 16.26 -11.43
N PRO A 219 1.33 16.80 -12.29
CA PRO A 219 0.71 18.09 -12.01
C PRO A 219 0.08 18.11 -10.62
N ALA A 220 0.33 19.16 -9.84
CA ALA A 220 -0.20 19.31 -8.48
C ALA A 220 -1.72 19.07 -8.45
N TRP A 221 -2.19 18.30 -7.48
CA TRP A 221 -3.57 17.84 -7.40
C TRP A 221 -4.15 18.03 -6.00
N PRO A 222 -5.45 18.35 -5.89
CA PRO A 222 -6.15 18.38 -4.63
C PRO A 222 -6.82 17.02 -4.35
N GLN A 223 -7.06 16.69 -3.11
CA GLN A 223 -8.00 15.62 -2.78
C GLN A 223 -9.43 15.99 -3.22
N PRO A 224 -10.25 15.03 -3.66
CA PRO A 224 -11.64 15.31 -4.03
C PRO A 224 -12.40 16.02 -2.91
N GLY A 225 -13.09 17.11 -3.28
CA GLY A 225 -13.79 17.96 -2.32
C GLY A 225 -12.97 19.11 -1.75
N SER A 226 -11.66 19.17 -2.02
CA SER A 226 -10.77 20.27 -1.66
C SER A 226 -10.38 21.11 -2.88
N SER A 227 -10.11 22.39 -2.67
CA SER A 227 -9.48 23.26 -3.67
C SER A 227 -7.98 23.52 -3.38
N ALA A 228 -7.51 23.15 -2.18
CA ALA A 228 -6.11 23.26 -1.83
C ALA A 228 -5.32 22.11 -2.46
N CYS A 229 -4.13 22.41 -3.00
CA CYS A 229 -3.22 21.36 -3.45
C CYS A 229 -2.84 20.45 -2.28
N PHE A 230 -2.95 19.14 -2.52
CA PHE A 230 -2.53 18.13 -1.57
C PHE A 230 -1.09 17.68 -1.86
N SER A 231 -0.81 17.29 -3.10
CA SER A 231 0.51 16.79 -3.51
C SER A 231 0.79 17.09 -4.98
N ASN A 232 2.04 16.93 -5.40
CA ASN A 232 2.50 16.83 -6.78
C ASN A 232 3.27 15.54 -7.06
N ILE A 233 3.11 14.54 -6.19
CA ILE A 233 3.66 13.19 -6.33
C ILE A 233 2.53 12.25 -6.75
N LEU A 234 2.89 11.16 -7.41
CA LEU A 234 1.94 10.15 -7.89
C LEU A 234 1.58 9.20 -6.76
N GLU A 235 0.58 9.56 -5.95
CA GLU A 235 0.04 8.77 -4.85
C GLU A 235 -1.39 8.33 -5.19
N VAL A 236 -1.51 7.12 -5.76
CA VAL A 236 -2.78 6.67 -6.36
C VAL A 236 -3.85 6.31 -5.33
N GLY A 237 -3.48 5.92 -4.13
CA GLY A 237 -4.37 5.61 -3.01
C GLY A 237 -4.89 6.87 -2.32
N ASP A 238 -3.99 7.83 -2.06
CA ASP A 238 -4.26 9.09 -1.36
C ASP A 238 -5.37 9.92 -2.01
N ALA A 239 -5.46 9.84 -3.34
CA ALA A 239 -6.51 10.54 -4.08
C ALA A 239 -7.93 10.14 -3.68
N LEU A 240 -8.11 9.00 -2.99
CA LEU A 240 -9.42 8.48 -2.59
C LEU A 240 -9.60 8.36 -1.07
N GLU A 241 -8.64 8.78 -0.25
CA GLU A 241 -8.70 8.65 1.23
C GLU A 241 -9.93 9.29 1.87
N ASN A 242 -10.39 10.42 1.32
CA ASN A 242 -11.54 11.15 1.85
C ASN A 242 -12.90 10.49 1.55
N PHE A 243 -12.93 9.40 0.78
CA PHE A 243 -14.17 8.69 0.53
C PHE A 243 -14.50 7.70 1.64
N ARG A 244 -15.72 7.75 2.16
CA ARG A 244 -16.20 6.85 3.22
C ARG A 244 -16.25 5.38 2.81
N ASP A 245 -16.39 5.10 1.52
CA ASP A 245 -16.45 3.78 0.90
C ASP A 245 -15.20 3.53 0.03
N LEU A 246 -14.02 3.90 0.54
CA LEU A 246 -12.76 3.86 -0.19
C LEU A 246 -12.33 2.44 -0.59
N SER A 247 -12.77 1.41 0.13
CA SER A 247 -12.46 0.01 -0.17
C SER A 247 -13.61 -0.70 -0.92
N PHE A 248 -13.34 -1.89 -1.42
CA PHE A 248 -14.36 -2.75 -2.04
C PHE A 248 -14.13 -4.21 -1.66
N VAL A 249 -15.21 -4.99 -1.68
CA VAL A 249 -15.17 -6.40 -1.28
C VAL A 249 -14.60 -7.28 -2.40
N VAL A 250 -13.64 -8.14 -2.04
CA VAL A 250 -13.16 -9.25 -2.86
C VAL A 250 -13.37 -10.55 -2.09
N ASN A 251 -14.15 -11.48 -2.67
CA ASN A 251 -14.36 -12.78 -2.07
C ASN A 251 -13.25 -13.76 -2.50
N MET A 252 -12.54 -14.31 -1.51
CA MET A 252 -11.50 -15.33 -1.67
C MET A 252 -11.98 -16.61 -0.96
N GLY A 253 -12.80 -17.41 -1.65
CA GLY A 253 -13.51 -18.51 -1.02
C GLY A 253 -14.54 -18.01 0.00
N GLU A 254 -14.41 -18.43 1.26
CA GLU A 254 -15.29 -18.02 2.36
C GLU A 254 -14.85 -16.71 3.04
N VAL A 255 -13.68 -16.20 2.70
CA VAL A 255 -13.12 -14.98 3.30
C VAL A 255 -13.39 -13.79 2.40
N GLN A 256 -13.80 -12.67 3.00
CA GLN A 256 -13.92 -11.38 2.34
C GLN A 256 -12.70 -10.53 2.68
N TYR A 257 -12.16 -9.85 1.66
CA TYR A 257 -11.09 -8.86 1.80
C TYR A 257 -11.54 -7.51 1.26
N HIS A 258 -10.95 -6.45 1.79
CA HIS A 258 -11.34 -5.07 1.50
C HIS A 258 -10.16 -4.25 0.93
N PRO A 259 -9.66 -4.57 -0.29
CA PRO A 259 -8.65 -3.73 -0.91
C PRO A 259 -9.21 -2.35 -1.26
N GLN A 260 -8.34 -1.34 -1.25
CA GLN A 260 -8.72 0.03 -1.55
C GLN A 260 -9.01 0.23 -3.05
N ASP A 261 -10.03 1.05 -3.38
CA ASP A 261 -10.16 1.66 -4.72
C ASP A 261 -9.11 2.77 -4.85
N VAL A 262 -8.51 2.90 -6.01
CA VAL A 262 -7.44 3.87 -6.25
C VAL A 262 -7.67 4.67 -7.52
N ALA A 263 -7.08 5.86 -7.60
CA ALA A 263 -7.10 6.66 -8.81
C ALA A 263 -6.21 6.03 -9.89
N LEU A 264 -6.62 6.16 -11.15
CA LEU A 264 -5.83 5.70 -12.29
C LEU A 264 -4.88 6.82 -12.76
N PHE A 265 -3.78 6.46 -13.40
CA PHE A 265 -2.77 7.40 -13.90
C PHE A 265 -3.37 8.53 -14.73
N SER A 266 -4.38 8.25 -15.57
CA SER A 266 -5.07 9.25 -16.38
C SER A 266 -5.70 10.39 -15.57
N TRP A 267 -6.05 10.15 -14.28
CA TRP A 267 -6.56 11.21 -13.40
C TRP A 267 -5.48 12.24 -13.10
N PHE A 268 -4.32 11.80 -12.67
CA PHE A 268 -3.18 12.67 -12.35
C PHE A 268 -2.62 13.38 -13.57
N ALA A 269 -2.53 12.67 -14.70
CA ALA A 269 -2.06 13.21 -15.98
C ALA A 269 -3.07 14.15 -16.65
N ARG A 270 -4.24 14.36 -16.06
CA ARG A 270 -5.35 15.18 -16.60
C ARG A 270 -5.72 14.81 -18.03
N GLN A 271 -5.66 13.53 -18.35
CA GLN A 271 -5.99 13.04 -19.68
C GLN A 271 -7.50 13.05 -19.92
N TRP A 272 -7.90 13.56 -21.07
CA TRP A 272 -9.28 13.53 -21.54
C TRP A 272 -9.33 13.17 -23.03
N PRO A 273 -9.99 12.07 -23.42
CA PRO A 273 -10.58 11.04 -22.55
C PRO A 273 -9.53 10.24 -21.79
N SER A 274 -9.95 9.57 -20.70
CA SER A 274 -9.06 8.69 -19.93
C SER A 274 -8.60 7.50 -20.77
N MET A 275 -7.32 7.16 -20.67
CA MET A 275 -6.73 5.92 -21.22
C MET A 275 -6.94 4.72 -20.28
N GLY A 276 -7.45 4.95 -19.09
CA GLY A 276 -7.73 3.93 -18.11
C GLY A 276 -8.88 3.01 -18.50
N LEU A 277 -9.08 1.98 -17.70
CA LEU A 277 -10.10 0.94 -17.90
C LEU A 277 -11.48 1.55 -18.22
N LYS A 278 -11.98 1.28 -19.42
CA LYS A 278 -13.30 1.76 -19.90
C LYS A 278 -13.48 3.29 -19.78
N GLY A 279 -12.41 4.06 -19.90
CA GLY A 279 -12.46 5.52 -19.83
C GLY A 279 -12.59 6.08 -18.41
N ARG A 280 -12.34 5.30 -17.37
CA ARG A 280 -12.49 5.66 -15.96
C ARG A 280 -11.26 6.38 -15.40
N TYR A 281 -11.44 7.03 -14.25
CA TYR A 281 -10.40 7.73 -13.50
C TYR A 281 -10.11 7.10 -12.13
N SER A 282 -10.93 6.15 -11.66
CA SER A 282 -10.63 5.25 -10.55
C SER A 282 -10.82 3.80 -10.97
N TYR A 283 -10.18 2.87 -10.27
CA TYR A 283 -10.21 1.45 -10.64
C TYR A 283 -11.65 0.88 -10.63
N ARG A 284 -12.46 1.23 -9.64
CA ARG A 284 -13.88 0.84 -9.58
C ARG A 284 -14.77 1.71 -10.48
N GLY A 285 -14.32 2.93 -10.81
CA GLY A 285 -15.00 3.84 -11.73
C GLY A 285 -16.19 4.60 -11.12
N SER A 286 -16.42 4.50 -9.81
CA SER A 286 -17.55 5.13 -9.14
C SER A 286 -17.23 6.46 -8.46
N LYS A 287 -15.93 6.79 -8.27
CA LYS A 287 -15.50 7.91 -7.40
C LYS A 287 -15.01 9.13 -8.16
N LEU A 288 -14.32 8.93 -9.25
CA LEU A 288 -13.71 10.01 -10.05
C LEU A 288 -14.33 10.03 -11.45
N ALA A 289 -15.16 11.04 -11.73
CA ALA A 289 -15.86 11.18 -13.02
C ALA A 289 -15.07 11.98 -14.07
N ARG A 290 -14.06 12.74 -13.65
CA ARG A 290 -13.26 13.64 -14.48
C ARG A 290 -11.79 13.59 -14.06
N PRO A 291 -10.85 14.12 -14.89
CA PRO A 291 -9.45 14.29 -14.51
C PRO A 291 -9.29 15.14 -13.23
N ALA A 292 -8.11 15.05 -12.60
CA ALA A 292 -7.78 15.89 -11.47
C ALA A 292 -7.97 17.37 -11.82
N PRO A 293 -8.65 18.16 -10.99
CA PRO A 293 -8.76 19.59 -11.20
C PRO A 293 -7.40 20.25 -11.02
N THR A 294 -7.28 21.46 -11.53
CA THR A 294 -6.15 22.34 -11.24
C THR A 294 -6.38 22.96 -9.86
N CYS A 295 -5.40 22.92 -9.01
CA CYS A 295 -5.41 23.62 -7.74
C CYS A 295 -4.48 24.83 -7.72
#